data_82a4359728048dce470879bb060924c7
#
_entry.id   82a4359728048dce470879bb060924c7
#
_cell.length_a   1.000
_cell.length_b   1.000
_cell.length_c   1.000
_cell.angle_alpha   90.00
_cell.angle_beta   90.00
_cell.angle_gamma   90.00
#
_symmetry.space_group_name_H-M   'P 1'
#
loop_
_entity.id
_entity.type
_entity.pdbx_description
1 polymer ?
#
loop_
_entity_poly.entity_id
_entity_poly.type
_entity_poly.pdbx_seq_one_letter_code
_entity_poly.pdbx_strand_id
1 'polypeptide(L)'
;DWSSDVCSSDLMADQVVKSYTTSHAEKQNAQRRYSKERANLVKYESQRLGKDILASVDNLERALQVKADDEASSQLKKGIEMTLEGLVRALKDNGIEEIKADGEKFDPTLHQAVQSVPAENDDQKGHVVQVLQKGYVYKDRTLRPAMVVVAQ
;
A
#
# COMPACT_ATOMS: atom_id res chain seq x y z
N ASP A 1 27.92 12.90 -65.35
CA ASP A 1 27.37 11.77 -64.57
C ASP A 1 26.45 12.33 -63.42
N TRP A 2 25.35 12.93 -63.91
CA TRP A 2 24.35 13.61 -63.01
C TRP A 2 23.46 12.63 -62.24
N SER A 3 23.47 11.38 -62.64
CA SER A 3 22.56 10.35 -62.11
C SER A 3 23.05 9.72 -60.81
N SER A 4 24.36 9.72 -60.53
CA SER A 4 24.90 9.15 -59.29
C SER A 4 24.85 10.05 -58.08
N ASP A 5 24.93 11.37 -58.30
CA ASP A 5 24.92 12.35 -57.17
C ASP A 5 23.53 12.57 -56.57
N VAL A 6 22.47 12.47 -57.41
CA VAL A 6 21.08 12.57 -56.93
C VAL A 6 20.70 11.37 -56.07
N CYS A 7 21.16 10.17 -56.46
CA CYS A 7 20.84 8.96 -55.71
C CYS A 7 21.51 8.90 -54.31
N SER A 8 22.70 9.52 -54.16
CA SER A 8 23.40 9.54 -52.88
C SER A 8 22.83 10.59 -51.91
N SER A 9 22.34 11.73 -52.44
CA SER A 9 21.68 12.76 -51.62
C SER A 9 20.33 12.30 -51.08
N ASP A 10 19.56 11.56 -51.87
CA ASP A 10 18.27 11.00 -51.42
C ASP A 10 18.45 9.93 -50.35
N LEU A 11 19.47 9.09 -50.48
CA LEU A 11 19.79 8.08 -49.43
C LEU A 11 20.24 8.72 -48.13
N MET A 12 21.02 9.81 -48.16
CA MET A 12 21.40 10.56 -47.00
C MET A 12 20.19 11.26 -46.33
N ALA A 13 19.30 11.85 -47.12
CA ALA A 13 18.08 12.48 -46.65
C ALA A 13 17.18 11.44 -45.94
N ASP A 14 16.99 10.26 -46.50
CA ASP A 14 16.22 9.17 -45.90
C ASP A 14 16.84 8.66 -44.59
N GLN A 15 18.15 8.55 -44.50
CA GLN A 15 18.82 8.17 -43.25
C GLN A 15 18.65 9.21 -42.17
N VAL A 16 18.74 10.50 -42.48
CA VAL A 16 18.52 11.59 -41.52
C VAL A 16 17.08 11.60 -41.03
N VAL A 17 16.10 11.45 -41.91
CA VAL A 17 14.68 11.37 -41.54
C VAL A 17 14.41 10.15 -40.64
N LYS A 18 14.96 8.98 -40.99
CA LYS A 18 14.82 7.78 -40.14
C LYS A 18 15.46 7.96 -38.77
N SER A 19 16.65 8.52 -38.69
CA SER A 19 17.32 8.78 -37.41
C SER A 19 16.56 9.80 -36.54
N TYR A 20 16.00 10.82 -37.17
CA TYR A 20 15.18 11.82 -36.52
C TYR A 20 13.87 11.22 -35.97
N THR A 21 13.17 10.42 -36.79
CA THR A 21 11.93 9.76 -36.37
C THR A 21 12.14 8.75 -35.26
N THR A 22 13.22 7.95 -35.31
CA THR A 22 13.56 7.02 -34.22
C THR A 22 13.93 7.77 -32.93
N SER A 23 14.77 8.80 -33.02
CA SER A 23 15.12 9.63 -31.85
C SER A 23 13.90 10.33 -31.23
N HIS A 24 12.97 10.80 -32.08
CA HIS A 24 11.75 11.43 -31.59
C HIS A 24 10.81 10.40 -30.90
N ALA A 25 10.69 9.20 -31.45
CA ALA A 25 9.92 8.11 -30.84
C ALA A 25 10.53 7.67 -29.49
N GLU A 26 11.85 7.57 -29.40
CA GLU A 26 12.57 7.25 -28.17
C GLU A 26 12.35 8.32 -27.09
N LYS A 27 12.43 9.61 -27.46
CA LYS A 27 12.12 10.72 -26.54
C LYS A 27 10.69 10.65 -26.03
N GLN A 28 9.71 10.40 -26.89
CA GLN A 28 8.31 10.25 -26.47
C GLN A 28 8.12 9.06 -25.53
N ASN A 29 8.75 7.94 -25.81
CA ASN A 29 8.69 6.75 -24.97
C ASN A 29 9.35 7.01 -23.59
N ALA A 30 10.51 7.69 -23.59
CA ALA A 30 11.16 8.11 -22.36
C ALA A 30 10.28 9.07 -21.54
N GLN A 31 9.68 10.07 -22.16
CA GLN A 31 8.76 11.01 -21.48
C GLN A 31 7.55 10.29 -20.87
N ARG A 32 6.94 9.34 -21.61
CA ARG A 32 5.82 8.52 -21.09
C ARG A 32 6.25 7.68 -19.89
N ARG A 33 7.44 7.10 -19.92
CA ARG A 33 7.99 6.34 -18.81
C ARG A 33 8.23 7.24 -17.58
N TYR A 34 8.92 8.37 -17.76
CA TYR A 34 9.15 9.33 -16.67
C TYR A 34 7.86 9.88 -16.07
N SER A 35 6.85 10.17 -16.89
CA SER A 35 5.56 10.64 -16.35
C SER A 35 4.86 9.58 -15.52
N LYS A 36 4.92 8.31 -15.92
CA LYS A 36 4.38 7.18 -15.15
C LYS A 36 5.16 6.96 -13.84
N GLU A 37 6.48 6.99 -13.90
CA GLU A 37 7.34 6.85 -12.72
C GLU A 37 7.08 7.99 -11.73
N ARG A 38 7.01 9.23 -12.21
CA ARG A 38 6.68 10.39 -11.37
C ARG A 38 5.30 10.28 -10.74
N ALA A 39 4.29 9.86 -11.51
CA ALA A 39 2.95 9.64 -10.99
C ALA A 39 2.92 8.56 -9.90
N ASN A 40 3.68 7.48 -10.08
CA ASN A 40 3.82 6.42 -9.08
C ASN A 40 4.57 6.91 -7.83
N LEU A 41 5.63 7.68 -7.98
CA LEU A 41 6.36 8.25 -6.84
C LEU A 41 5.44 9.14 -6.00
N VAL A 42 4.74 10.08 -6.63
CA VAL A 42 3.77 10.95 -5.94
C VAL A 42 2.63 10.15 -5.32
N LYS A 43 2.14 9.11 -6.02
CA LYS A 43 1.03 8.27 -5.53
C LYS A 43 1.40 7.52 -4.25
N TYR A 44 2.66 7.08 -4.11
CA TYR A 44 3.12 6.24 -3.01
C TYR A 44 4.16 6.89 -2.08
N GLU A 45 4.29 8.22 -2.15
CA GLU A 45 5.26 8.99 -1.36
C GLU A 45 5.13 8.73 0.15
N SER A 46 3.89 8.69 0.64
CA SER A 46 3.61 8.49 2.06
C SER A 46 3.67 7.03 2.52
N GLN A 47 3.92 6.07 1.61
CA GLN A 47 3.86 4.65 1.94
C GLN A 47 4.85 4.25 3.04
N ARG A 48 6.08 4.76 2.95
CA ARG A 48 7.14 4.45 3.92
C ARG A 48 6.81 5.05 5.29
N LEU A 49 6.47 6.33 5.31
CA LEU A 49 6.08 7.03 6.54
C LEU A 49 4.87 6.36 7.19
N GLY A 50 3.84 6.02 6.38
CA GLY A 50 2.68 5.30 6.88
C GLY A 50 3.06 4.00 7.58
N LYS A 51 3.93 3.20 6.97
CA LYS A 51 4.39 1.93 7.54
C LYS A 51 5.13 2.12 8.87
N ASP A 52 5.98 3.14 8.97
CA ASP A 52 6.75 3.42 10.18
C ASP A 52 5.85 3.89 11.34
N ILE A 53 4.78 4.64 11.04
CA ILE A 53 3.79 5.10 12.04
C ILE A 53 2.96 3.94 12.60
N LEU A 54 2.69 2.87 11.83
CA LEU A 54 1.87 1.75 12.27
C LEU A 54 2.38 1.10 13.57
N ALA A 55 3.68 1.07 13.79
CA ALA A 55 4.27 0.57 15.03
C ALA A 55 3.83 1.41 16.26
N SER A 56 3.70 2.72 16.08
CA SER A 56 3.21 3.61 17.13
C SER A 56 1.73 3.43 17.41
N VAL A 57 0.93 3.20 16.35
CA VAL A 57 -0.50 2.86 16.48
C VAL A 57 -0.68 1.58 17.29
N ASP A 58 0.07 0.52 16.98
CA ASP A 58 0.01 -0.75 17.71
C ASP A 58 0.36 -0.59 19.20
N ASN A 59 1.35 0.25 19.51
CA ASN A 59 1.72 0.52 20.90
C ASN A 59 0.62 1.26 21.67
N LEU A 60 -0.07 2.22 21.03
CA LEU A 60 -1.22 2.90 21.59
C LEU A 60 -2.39 1.93 21.82
N GLU A 61 -2.70 1.06 20.86
CA GLU A 61 -3.73 0.02 21.01
C GLU A 61 -3.40 -0.93 22.15
N ARG A 62 -2.14 -1.34 22.29
CA ARG A 62 -1.70 -2.18 23.41
C ARG A 62 -1.83 -1.47 24.75
N ALA A 63 -1.53 -0.16 24.81
CA ALA A 63 -1.71 0.63 26.02
C ALA A 63 -3.18 0.73 26.46
N LEU A 64 -4.11 0.75 25.50
CA LEU A 64 -5.54 0.75 25.79
C LEU A 64 -6.07 -0.58 26.35
N GLN A 65 -5.37 -1.70 26.09
CA GLN A 65 -5.74 -3.02 26.61
C GLN A 65 -5.42 -3.19 28.10
N VAL A 66 -4.54 -2.34 28.66
CA VAL A 66 -4.19 -2.38 30.09
C VAL A 66 -5.42 -1.99 30.92
N LYS A 67 -5.71 -2.75 31.98
CA LYS A 67 -6.80 -2.43 32.90
C LYS A 67 -6.48 -1.14 33.64
N ALA A 68 -7.44 -0.23 33.72
CA ALA A 68 -7.35 1.00 34.50
C ALA A 68 -8.13 0.75 35.81
N ASP A 69 -7.40 0.65 36.90
CA ASP A 69 -7.99 0.34 38.23
C ASP A 69 -8.27 1.59 39.05
N ASP A 70 -7.75 2.76 38.64
CA ASP A 70 -7.94 4.04 39.31
C ASP A 70 -8.42 5.14 38.35
N GLU A 71 -8.94 6.23 38.92
CA GLU A 71 -9.54 7.34 38.17
C GLU A 71 -8.49 8.08 37.30
N ALA A 72 -7.26 8.22 37.80
CA ALA A 72 -6.17 8.85 37.03
C ALA A 72 -5.79 8.03 35.80
N SER A 73 -5.69 6.70 35.93
CA SER A 73 -5.44 5.77 34.82
C SER A 73 -6.58 5.78 33.80
N SER A 74 -7.83 5.93 34.25
CA SER A 74 -8.99 6.05 33.38
C SER A 74 -8.95 7.33 32.53
N GLN A 75 -8.60 8.47 33.14
CA GLN A 75 -8.45 9.73 32.40
C GLN A 75 -7.30 9.68 31.38
N LEU A 76 -6.16 9.08 31.78
CA LEU A 76 -5.03 8.87 30.86
C LEU A 76 -5.43 7.99 29.67
N LYS A 77 -6.15 6.90 29.93
CA LYS A 77 -6.66 5.98 28.90
C LYS A 77 -7.54 6.72 27.89
N LYS A 78 -8.43 7.58 28.35
CA LYS A 78 -9.29 8.40 27.50
C LYS A 78 -8.47 9.38 26.62
N GLY A 79 -7.40 9.96 27.17
CA GLY A 79 -6.47 10.79 26.39
C GLY A 79 -5.75 10.01 25.29
N ILE A 80 -5.30 8.79 25.57
CA ILE A 80 -4.68 7.89 24.59
C ILE A 80 -5.68 7.51 23.49
N GLU A 81 -6.93 7.21 23.85
CA GLU A 81 -8.01 6.87 22.91
C GLU A 81 -8.28 8.01 21.93
N MET A 82 -8.42 9.24 22.42
CA MET A 82 -8.59 10.42 21.57
C MET A 82 -7.40 10.65 20.63
N THR A 83 -6.18 10.39 21.12
CA THR A 83 -4.96 10.50 20.30
C THR A 83 -4.93 9.43 19.21
N LEU A 84 -5.29 8.21 19.53
CA LEU A 84 -5.38 7.09 18.58
C LEU A 84 -6.43 7.37 17.51
N GLU A 85 -7.63 7.82 17.89
CA GLU A 85 -8.68 8.19 16.91
C GLU A 85 -8.22 9.30 15.97
N GLY A 86 -7.54 10.33 16.50
CA GLY A 86 -6.97 11.41 15.69
C GLY A 86 -5.93 10.89 14.68
N LEU A 87 -5.07 9.97 15.12
CA LEU A 87 -4.04 9.38 14.27
C LEU A 87 -4.64 8.46 13.19
N VAL A 88 -5.61 7.61 13.55
CA VAL A 88 -6.33 6.75 12.59
C VAL A 88 -7.08 7.59 11.55
N ARG A 89 -7.71 8.70 11.96
CA ARG A 89 -8.35 9.64 11.04
C ARG A 89 -7.34 10.27 10.07
N ALA A 90 -6.20 10.74 10.58
CA ALA A 90 -5.14 11.29 9.74
C ALA A 90 -4.58 10.26 8.75
N LEU A 91 -4.42 9.01 9.15
CA LEU A 91 -4.01 7.92 8.25
C LEU A 91 -5.03 7.71 7.14
N LYS A 92 -6.32 7.68 7.48
CA LYS A 92 -7.43 7.53 6.52
C LYS A 92 -7.49 8.68 5.51
N ASP A 93 -7.31 9.92 5.97
CA ASP A 93 -7.28 11.12 5.11
C ASP A 93 -6.11 11.05 4.11
N ASN A 94 -5.02 10.37 4.47
CA ASN A 94 -3.87 10.11 3.60
C ASN A 94 -4.04 8.84 2.72
N GLY A 95 -5.19 8.18 2.76
CA GLY A 95 -5.50 7.00 1.95
C GLY A 95 -4.94 5.69 2.51
N ILE A 96 -4.66 5.63 3.82
CA ILE A 96 -4.32 4.42 4.56
C ILE A 96 -5.58 3.95 5.28
N GLU A 97 -6.07 2.77 4.92
CA GLU A 97 -7.29 2.20 5.49
C GLU A 97 -6.99 0.92 6.28
N GLU A 98 -7.74 0.71 7.36
CA GLU A 98 -7.66 -0.52 8.16
C GLU A 98 -8.34 -1.67 7.41
N ILE A 99 -7.70 -2.84 7.39
CA ILE A 99 -8.26 -4.08 6.85
C ILE A 99 -9.23 -4.63 7.89
N LYS A 100 -10.51 -4.69 7.52
CA LYS A 100 -11.53 -5.36 8.32
C LYS A 100 -11.34 -6.87 8.16
N ALA A 101 -10.77 -7.50 9.17
CA ALA A 101 -10.50 -8.93 9.13
C ALA A 101 -11.38 -9.73 10.11
N ASP A 102 -11.99 -9.09 11.08
CA ASP A 102 -12.76 -9.74 12.14
C ASP A 102 -14.03 -10.39 11.59
N GLY A 103 -14.15 -11.71 11.76
CA GLY A 103 -15.29 -12.50 11.25
C GLY A 103 -15.32 -12.70 9.74
N GLU A 104 -14.39 -12.13 8.96
CA GLU A 104 -14.35 -12.30 7.53
C GLU A 104 -13.63 -13.59 7.10
N LYS A 105 -13.87 -14.00 5.85
CA LYS A 105 -13.17 -15.15 5.25
C LYS A 105 -11.68 -14.81 5.09
N PHE A 106 -10.84 -15.77 5.40
CA PHE A 106 -9.40 -15.62 5.25
C PHE A 106 -8.99 -15.36 3.79
N ASP A 107 -8.29 -14.25 3.55
CA ASP A 107 -7.70 -13.87 2.27
C ASP A 107 -6.18 -13.78 2.41
N PRO A 108 -5.40 -14.66 1.75
CA PRO A 108 -3.94 -14.66 1.85
C PRO A 108 -3.27 -13.35 1.37
N THR A 109 -3.96 -12.50 0.61
CA THR A 109 -3.41 -11.24 0.10
C THR A 109 -3.45 -10.11 1.14
N LEU A 110 -4.40 -10.18 2.07
CA LEU A 110 -4.68 -9.17 3.09
C LEU A 110 -4.41 -9.65 4.51
N HIS A 111 -4.51 -10.97 4.73
CA HIS A 111 -4.42 -11.59 6.05
C HIS A 111 -3.22 -12.54 6.14
N GLN A 112 -2.58 -12.55 7.29
CA GLN A 112 -1.51 -13.49 7.64
C GLN A 112 -1.99 -14.34 8.81
N ALA A 113 -2.28 -15.62 8.56
CA ALA A 113 -2.61 -16.57 9.62
C ALA A 113 -1.34 -16.86 10.45
N VAL A 114 -1.39 -16.57 11.73
CA VAL A 114 -0.31 -16.84 12.68
C VAL A 114 -0.61 -18.08 13.49
N GLN A 115 -1.88 -18.31 13.77
CA GLN A 115 -2.36 -19.45 14.56
C GLN A 115 -3.67 -19.95 13.98
N SER A 116 -3.90 -21.26 14.08
CA SER A 116 -5.19 -21.88 13.79
C SER A 116 -5.79 -22.45 15.08
N VAL A 117 -7.10 -22.33 15.21
CA VAL A 117 -7.90 -22.92 16.29
C VAL A 117 -8.94 -23.85 15.69
N PRO A 118 -9.33 -24.94 16.39
CA PRO A 118 -10.39 -25.81 15.90
C PRO A 118 -11.70 -25.03 15.77
N ALA A 119 -12.38 -25.20 14.64
CA ALA A 119 -13.68 -24.58 14.40
C ALA A 119 -14.74 -25.20 15.31
N GLU A 120 -15.53 -24.38 16.00
CA GLU A 120 -16.68 -24.88 16.79
C GLU A 120 -17.84 -25.31 15.88
N ASN A 121 -17.96 -24.71 14.68
CA ASN A 121 -18.96 -25.04 13.69
C ASN A 121 -18.33 -25.08 12.29
N ASP A 122 -18.88 -25.91 11.40
CA ASP A 122 -18.40 -26.03 10.01
C ASP A 122 -18.48 -24.72 9.22
N ASP A 123 -19.41 -23.83 9.56
CA ASP A 123 -19.57 -22.51 8.93
C ASP A 123 -18.43 -21.54 9.27
N GLN A 124 -17.69 -21.80 10.35
CA GLN A 124 -16.56 -20.96 10.79
C GLN A 124 -15.22 -21.38 10.16
N LYS A 125 -15.19 -22.54 9.50
CA LYS A 125 -13.95 -23.00 8.85
C LYS A 125 -13.47 -22.02 7.78
N GLY A 126 -12.21 -21.62 7.92
CA GLY A 126 -11.58 -20.66 7.03
C GLY A 126 -11.97 -19.20 7.29
N HIS A 127 -12.67 -18.92 8.39
CA HIS A 127 -12.95 -17.54 8.83
C HIS A 127 -11.96 -17.08 9.91
N VAL A 128 -11.77 -15.79 9.98
CA VAL A 128 -10.97 -15.14 11.02
C VAL A 128 -11.76 -15.11 12.31
N VAL A 129 -11.21 -15.74 13.35
CA VAL A 129 -11.81 -15.78 14.69
C VAL A 129 -11.36 -14.60 15.54
N GLN A 130 -10.10 -14.19 15.38
CA GLN A 130 -9.52 -13.10 16.15
C GLN A 130 -8.44 -12.38 15.34
N VAL A 131 -8.39 -11.06 15.48
CA VAL A 131 -7.33 -10.22 14.96
C VAL A 131 -6.32 -9.93 16.07
N LEU A 132 -5.09 -10.43 15.93
CA LEU A 132 -4.00 -10.18 16.86
C LEU A 132 -3.32 -8.84 16.61
N GLN A 133 -3.24 -8.46 15.33
CA GLN A 133 -2.65 -7.20 14.90
C GLN A 133 -3.37 -6.70 13.66
N LYS A 134 -3.80 -5.45 13.70
CA LYS A 134 -4.52 -4.83 12.58
C LYS A 134 -3.65 -4.68 11.35
N GLY A 135 -4.21 -4.97 10.19
CA GLY A 135 -3.61 -4.75 8.90
C GLY A 135 -4.04 -3.42 8.29
N TYR A 136 -3.21 -2.90 7.40
CA TYR A 136 -3.47 -1.63 6.73
C TYR A 136 -3.13 -1.71 5.25
N VAL A 137 -3.98 -1.09 4.44
CA VAL A 137 -3.83 -0.93 2.99
C VAL A 137 -3.61 0.54 2.68
N TYR A 138 -2.69 0.84 1.79
CA TYR A 138 -2.48 2.17 1.23
C TYR A 138 -2.91 2.19 -0.23
N LYS A 139 -4.06 2.79 -0.49
CA LYS A 139 -4.69 2.77 -1.82
C LYS A 139 -4.85 1.31 -2.32
N ASP A 140 -4.06 0.89 -3.30
CA ASP A 140 -4.10 -0.43 -3.96
C ASP A 140 -3.00 -1.40 -3.43
N ARG A 141 -2.21 -0.98 -2.43
CA ARG A 141 -1.09 -1.79 -1.91
C ARG A 141 -1.26 -2.09 -0.43
N THR A 142 -1.09 -3.34 -0.07
CA THR A 142 -1.03 -3.75 1.33
C THR A 142 0.27 -3.24 1.95
N LEU A 143 0.15 -2.37 2.97
CA LEU A 143 1.30 -1.91 3.76
C LEU A 143 1.76 -3.01 4.72
N ARG A 144 0.79 -3.62 5.39
CA ARG A 144 0.98 -4.70 6.35
C ARG A 144 -0.28 -5.56 6.38
N PRO A 145 -0.15 -6.88 6.17
CA PRO A 145 -1.28 -7.78 6.34
C PRO A 145 -1.77 -7.80 7.80
N ALA A 146 -3.04 -8.08 8.00
CA ALA A 146 -3.58 -8.31 9.34
C ALA A 146 -3.10 -9.66 9.86
N MET A 147 -2.56 -9.70 11.08
CA MET A 147 -2.20 -10.96 11.74
C MET A 147 -3.42 -11.53 12.45
N VAL A 148 -3.86 -12.69 12.00
CA VAL A 148 -5.14 -13.27 12.40
C VAL A 148 -5.01 -14.70 12.89
N VAL A 149 -5.97 -15.10 13.71
CA VAL A 149 -6.23 -16.49 14.09
C VAL A 149 -7.39 -17.00 13.25
N VAL A 150 -7.21 -18.13 12.59
CA VAL A 150 -8.19 -18.72 11.66
C VAL A 150 -8.78 -19.99 12.25
N ALA A 151 -10.08 -20.20 12.09
CA ALA A 151 -10.75 -21.46 12.41
C ALA A 151 -10.44 -22.50 11.34
N GLN A 152 -10.01 -23.70 11.75
CA GLN A 152 -9.61 -24.79 10.86
C GLN A 152 -10.37 -26.08 11.18
#